data_b431bb1713b1c7d2ab4597a898380a7c
#
_entry.id   b431bb1713b1c7d2ab4597a898380a7c
#
_cell.length_a   1.000
_cell.length_b   1.000
_cell.length_c   1.000
_cell.angle_alpha   90.00
_cell.angle_beta   90.00
_cell.angle_gamma   90.00
#
_symmetry.space_group_name_H-M   'P 1'
#
loop_
_entity.id
_entity.type
_entity.pdbx_description
1 polymer ?
#
loop_
_entity_poly.entity_id
_entity_poly.type
_entity_poly.pdbx_seq_one_letter_code
_entity_poly.pdbx_strand_id
1 'polypeptide(L)'
;ILVKSMDLNSLVDVQDVAAELREGNIVIINISPLMEDDPGELKRAIDQLKDVTNETGGDVGRLSETRIISTPQLVKIQFRRKG
;
A
#
# COMPACT_ATOMS: atom_id res chain seq x y z
N ILE A 1 -6.59 -9.18 12.84
CA ILE A 1 -6.22 -8.15 11.86
C ILE A 1 -5.68 -6.94 12.61
N LEU A 2 -4.48 -6.53 12.25
CA LEU A 2 -3.89 -5.30 12.73
C LEU A 2 -3.88 -4.26 11.62
N VAL A 3 -3.91 -3.00 11.98
CA VAL A 3 -3.63 -1.90 11.07
C VAL A 3 -2.23 -1.39 11.40
N LYS A 4 -1.31 -1.51 10.44
CA LYS A 4 0.08 -1.09 10.61
C LYS A 4 0.38 0.10 9.72
N SER A 5 1.24 0.98 10.18
CA SER A 5 1.71 2.14 9.43
C SER A 5 3.18 1.96 9.09
N MET A 6 3.54 2.19 7.84
CA MET A 6 4.92 2.02 7.35
C MET A 6 5.32 3.17 6.47
N ASP A 7 6.60 3.52 6.48
CA ASP A 7 7.18 4.45 5.51
C ASP A 7 7.74 3.68 4.33
N LEU A 8 7.52 4.20 3.13
CA LEU A 8 8.10 3.66 1.91
C LEU A 8 9.32 4.50 1.53
N ASN A 9 10.50 3.98 1.79
CA ASN A 9 11.77 4.66 1.52
C ASN A 9 12.44 4.17 0.23
N SER A 10 12.14 2.94 -0.17
CA SER A 10 12.71 2.32 -1.37
C SER A 10 11.81 1.22 -1.89
N LEU A 11 12.09 0.78 -3.12
CA LEU A 11 11.34 -0.30 -3.76
C LEU A 11 11.32 -1.59 -2.93
N VAL A 12 12.43 -1.88 -2.23
CA VAL A 12 12.54 -3.10 -1.44
C VAL A 12 11.54 -3.14 -0.28
N ASP A 13 11.08 -1.99 0.19
CA ASP A 13 10.11 -1.91 1.30
C ASP A 13 8.73 -2.50 0.92
N VAL A 14 8.44 -2.64 -0.38
CA VAL A 14 7.22 -3.32 -0.84
C VAL A 14 7.17 -4.76 -0.33
N GLN A 15 8.31 -5.41 -0.16
CA GLN A 15 8.36 -6.78 0.38
C GLN A 15 7.89 -6.84 1.83
N ASP A 16 8.18 -5.81 2.62
CA ASP A 16 7.71 -5.73 4.00
C ASP A 16 6.18 -5.55 4.05
N VAL A 17 5.65 -4.73 3.15
CA VAL A 17 4.20 -4.59 3.01
C VAL A 17 3.57 -5.92 2.63
N ALA A 18 4.14 -6.62 1.65
CA ALA A 18 3.65 -7.92 1.20
C ALA A 18 3.61 -8.93 2.34
N ALA A 19 4.64 -8.96 3.19
CA ALA A 19 4.68 -9.85 4.34
C ALA A 19 3.53 -9.58 5.31
N GLU A 20 3.24 -8.31 5.59
CA GLU A 20 2.14 -7.94 6.46
C GLU A 20 0.78 -8.32 5.87
N LEU A 21 0.60 -8.14 4.56
CA LEU A 21 -0.63 -8.53 3.89
C LEU A 21 -0.84 -10.05 3.97
N ARG A 22 0.22 -10.84 3.84
CA ARG A 22 0.13 -12.30 3.97
C ARG A 22 -0.23 -12.75 5.39
N GLU A 23 0.13 -11.96 6.39
CA GLU A 23 -0.26 -12.20 7.78
C GLU A 23 -1.69 -11.75 8.09
N GLY A 24 -2.37 -11.15 7.13
CA GLY A 24 -3.75 -10.70 7.29
C GLY A 24 -3.89 -9.30 7.86
N ASN A 25 -2.86 -8.49 7.78
CA ASN A 25 -2.86 -7.13 8.31
C ASN A 25 -3.14 -6.09 7.24
N ILE A 26 -3.74 -4.98 7.65
CA ILE A 26 -3.92 -3.79 6.82
C ILE A 26 -2.69 -2.90 6.99
N VAL A 27 -2.18 -2.33 5.90
CA VAL A 27 -1.00 -1.45 5.95
C VAL A 27 -1.36 -0.09 5.37
N ILE A 28 -1.09 0.94 6.16
CA ILE A 28 -1.15 2.33 5.70
C ILE A 28 0.28 2.76 5.41
N ILE A 29 0.54 3.19 4.19
CA ILE A 29 1.88 3.43 3.68
C ILE A 29 2.09 4.92 3.44
N ASN A 30 3.10 5.48 4.09
CA ASN A 30 3.54 6.84 3.81
C ASN A 30 4.49 6.82 2.62
N ILE A 31 4.08 7.41 1.49
CA ILE A 31 4.88 7.43 0.26
C ILE A 31 5.73 8.68 0.12
N SER A 32 5.63 9.65 1.02
CA SER A 32 6.33 10.92 0.88
C SER A 32 7.86 10.79 0.84
N PRO A 33 8.52 9.91 1.62
CA PRO A 33 9.98 9.80 1.52
C PRO A 33 10.45 9.44 0.12
N LEU A 34 9.84 8.44 -0.50
CA LEU A 34 10.22 7.99 -1.84
C LEU A 34 9.76 8.97 -2.92
N MET A 35 8.61 9.60 -2.71
CA MET A 35 8.10 10.62 -3.64
C MET A 35 9.09 11.79 -3.78
N GLU A 36 9.69 12.21 -2.67
CA GLU A 36 10.66 13.31 -2.66
C GLU A 36 12.03 12.88 -3.20
N ASP A 37 12.44 11.65 -2.90
CA ASP A 37 13.77 11.15 -3.23
C ASP A 37 13.86 10.65 -4.67
N ASP A 38 12.89 9.84 -5.10
CA ASP A 38 12.90 9.23 -6.44
C ASP A 38 11.47 8.90 -6.91
N PRO A 39 10.81 9.87 -7.59
CA PRO A 39 9.45 9.65 -8.09
C PRO A 39 9.32 8.48 -9.07
N GLY A 40 10.36 8.19 -9.85
CA GLY A 40 10.36 7.07 -10.78
C GLY A 40 10.35 5.72 -10.05
N GLU A 41 11.12 5.61 -8.98
CA GLU A 41 11.11 4.42 -8.12
C GLU A 41 9.77 4.27 -7.40
N LEU A 42 9.17 5.38 -6.97
CA LEU A 42 7.84 5.36 -6.36
C LEU A 42 6.81 4.75 -7.29
N LYS A 43 6.83 5.12 -8.56
CA LYS A 43 5.89 4.56 -9.54
C LYS A 43 6.06 3.04 -9.65
N ARG A 44 7.30 2.56 -9.71
CA ARG A 44 7.58 1.12 -9.75
C ARG A 44 7.11 0.42 -8.48
N ALA A 45 7.32 1.06 -7.33
CA ALA A 45 6.88 0.51 -6.05
C ALA A 45 5.36 0.39 -5.98
N ILE A 46 4.63 1.40 -6.44
CA ILE A 46 3.16 1.37 -6.48
C ILE A 46 2.66 0.28 -7.41
N ASP A 47 3.29 0.12 -8.58
CA ASP A 47 2.91 -0.93 -9.53
C ASP A 47 3.13 -2.32 -8.92
N GLN A 48 4.26 -2.54 -8.23
CA GLN A 48 4.50 -3.80 -7.52
C GLN A 48 3.50 -4.03 -6.40
N LEU A 49 3.15 -2.98 -5.68
CA LEU A 49 2.16 -3.07 -4.61
C LEU A 49 0.79 -3.50 -5.14
N LYS A 50 0.39 -2.96 -6.29
CA LYS A 50 -0.86 -3.38 -6.96
C LYS A 50 -0.80 -4.84 -7.36
N ASP A 51 0.33 -5.32 -7.90
CA ASP A 51 0.51 -6.71 -8.27
C ASP A 51 0.40 -7.63 -7.05
N VAL A 52 1.08 -7.29 -5.96
CA VAL A 52 1.01 -8.06 -4.71
C VAL A 52 -0.41 -8.11 -4.19
N THR A 53 -1.11 -6.98 -4.19
CA THR A 53 -2.48 -6.89 -3.71
C THR A 53 -3.42 -7.76 -4.55
N ASN A 54 -3.26 -7.73 -5.88
CA ASN A 54 -4.04 -8.59 -6.77
C ASN A 54 -3.79 -10.07 -6.51
N GLU A 55 -2.53 -10.47 -6.30
CA GLU A 55 -2.19 -11.86 -6.01
C GLU A 55 -2.77 -12.35 -4.69
N THR A 56 -2.79 -11.51 -3.68
CA THR A 56 -3.31 -11.87 -2.37
C THR A 56 -4.84 -11.77 -2.26
N GLY A 57 -5.49 -11.16 -3.24
CA GLY A 57 -6.95 -11.00 -3.22
C GLY A 57 -7.44 -9.86 -2.34
N GLY A 58 -6.55 -8.93 -2.00
CA GLY A 58 -6.89 -7.74 -1.23
C GLY A 58 -7.27 -6.55 -2.10
N ASP A 59 -7.03 -5.36 -1.58
CA ASP A 59 -7.35 -4.12 -2.26
C ASP A 59 -6.28 -3.07 -1.97
N VAL A 60 -6.20 -2.06 -2.81
CA VAL A 60 -5.28 -0.94 -2.63
C VAL A 60 -5.99 0.35 -3.01
N GLY A 61 -5.79 1.39 -2.24
CA GLY A 61 -6.42 2.68 -2.50
C GLY A 61 -5.58 3.84 -1.99
N ARG A 62 -5.88 5.02 -2.48
CA ARG A 62 -5.19 6.24 -2.06
C ARG A 62 -6.03 6.97 -1.03
N LEU A 63 -5.45 7.22 0.15
CA LEU A 63 -6.12 7.96 1.23
C LEU A 63 -5.87 9.46 1.12
N SER A 64 -4.69 9.85 0.68
CA SER A 64 -4.28 11.24 0.55
C SER A 64 -3.15 11.34 -0.46
N GLU A 65 -2.59 12.53 -0.66
CA GLU A 65 -1.44 12.70 -1.53
C GLU A 65 -0.21 11.91 -1.07
N THR A 66 -0.12 11.63 0.23
CA THR A 66 1.06 10.98 0.83
C THR A 66 0.77 9.64 1.46
N ARG A 67 -0.49 9.16 1.42
CA ARG A 67 -0.88 7.91 2.09
C ARG A 67 -1.63 6.99 1.15
N ILE A 68 -1.20 5.73 1.13
CA ILE A 68 -1.86 4.64 0.41
C ILE A 68 -2.24 3.59 1.44
N ILE A 69 -3.39 2.94 1.26
CA ILE A 69 -3.81 1.82 2.09
C ILE A 69 -3.80 0.55 1.25
N SER A 70 -3.22 -0.52 1.79
CA SER A 70 -3.28 -1.87 1.23
C SER A 70 -3.95 -2.79 2.22
N THR A 71 -4.83 -3.66 1.72
CA THR A 71 -5.59 -4.58 2.55
C THR A 71 -5.27 -6.02 2.21
N PRO A 72 -5.39 -6.93 3.20
CA PRO A 72 -5.17 -8.35 2.97
C PRO A 72 -6.35 -8.99 2.26
N GLN A 73 -6.24 -10.30 2.00
CA GLN A 73 -7.28 -11.08 1.35
C GLN A 73 -8.65 -10.88 2.03
N LEU A 74 -9.68 -10.70 1.22
CA LEU A 74 -11.08 -10.55 1.64
C LEU A 74 -11.42 -9.24 2.35
N VAL A 75 -10.47 -8.34 2.50
CA VAL A 75 -10.74 -7.00 3.02
C VAL A 75 -10.78 -6.03 1.85
N LYS A 76 -11.94 -5.43 1.60
CA LYS A 76 -12.14 -4.51 0.50
C LYS A 76 -12.26 -3.08 0.99
N ILE A 77 -11.79 -2.15 0.17
CA ILE A 77 -11.89 -0.72 0.45
C ILE A 77 -13.15 -0.21 -0.20
N GLN A 78 -13.95 0.52 0.56
CA GLN A 78 -15.15 1.17 0.05
C GLN A 78 -15.06 2.66 0.30
N PHE A 79 -15.06 3.44 -0.77
CA PHE A 79 -15.06 4.90 -0.68
C PHE A 79 -16.47 5.40 -0.90
N ARG A 80 -16.98 6.18 0.07
CA ARG A 80 -18.27 6.85 -0.09
C ARG A 80 -18.05 8.28 -0.51
N ARG A 81 -18.74 8.70 -1.56
CA ARG A 81 -18.80 10.09 -1.97
C ARG A 81 -20.11 10.70 -1.48
N LYS A 82 -20.02 11.85 -0.85
CA LYS A 82 -21.18 12.68 -0.64
C LYS A 82 -21.47 13.38 -1.97
N GLY A 83 -22.53 13.00 -2.58
CA GLY A 83 -22.94 13.44 -3.90
C GLY A 83 -23.47 14.85 -3.96
#